data_85e43c9212abaa9f4d529a9901e225c4
#
_entry.id   85e43c9212abaa9f4d529a9901e225c4
#
_cell.length_a   1.000
_cell.length_b   1.000
_cell.length_c   1.000
_cell.angle_alpha   90.00
_cell.angle_beta   90.00
_cell.angle_gamma   90.00
#
_symmetry.space_group_name_H-M   'P 1'
#
loop_
_entity.id
_entity.type
_entity.pdbx_description
1 polymer ?
#
loop_
_entity_poly.entity_id
_entity_poly.type
_entity_poly.pdbx_seq_one_letter_code
_entity_poly.pdbx_strand_id
1 'polypeptide(L)'
;MKNFQKFGFVLMMFVAISIVFSSCYKKKDTIAVVTVVDGTEAPVAGAEVVLTYVNPDFPDDQREDLEQTATTDGSGKASFNYNELYKSGQAGVFVLDIIVNGATVGIIKVEEETTSEETVIGQ
;
A
#
# COMPACT_ATOMS: atom_id res chain seq x y z
N MET A 1 39.65 39.84 7.63
CA MET A 1 38.57 39.90 6.61
C MET A 1 38.42 38.62 5.81
N LYS A 2 39.48 37.92 5.43
CA LYS A 2 39.34 36.63 4.71
C LYS A 2 38.65 35.53 5.51
N ASN A 3 38.77 35.52 6.83
CA ASN A 3 38.14 34.51 7.68
C ASN A 3 36.64 34.74 7.86
N PHE A 4 36.14 35.94 7.65
CA PHE A 4 34.73 36.30 7.81
C PHE A 4 33.87 35.78 6.66
N GLN A 5 34.40 35.74 5.43
CA GLN A 5 33.69 35.19 4.28
C GLN A 5 33.56 33.67 4.32
N LYS A 6 34.56 32.97 4.85
CA LYS A 6 34.50 31.51 5.06
C LYS A 6 33.49 31.12 6.10
N PHE A 7 33.34 31.92 7.14
CA PHE A 7 32.37 31.65 8.23
C PHE A 7 30.93 31.83 7.74
N GLY A 8 30.65 32.86 6.93
CA GLY A 8 29.33 33.07 6.33
C GLY A 8 28.92 31.97 5.37
N PHE A 9 29.86 31.42 4.62
CA PHE A 9 29.61 30.30 3.70
C PHE A 9 29.28 29.00 4.41
N VAL A 10 29.98 28.68 5.49
CA VAL A 10 29.72 27.51 6.33
C VAL A 10 28.34 27.61 7.00
N LEU A 11 27.97 28.78 7.50
CA LEU A 11 26.69 29.03 8.11
C LEU A 11 25.53 28.84 7.12
N MET A 12 25.70 29.32 5.89
CA MET A 12 24.70 29.18 4.83
C MET A 12 24.50 27.72 4.40
N MET A 13 25.56 26.94 4.41
CA MET A 13 25.54 25.51 4.09
C MET A 13 24.80 24.69 5.19
N PHE A 14 24.95 25.07 6.45
CA PHE A 14 24.25 24.45 7.58
C PHE A 14 22.75 24.68 7.52
N VAL A 15 22.28 25.85 7.15
CA VAL A 15 20.86 26.20 7.01
C VAL A 15 20.24 25.42 5.85
N ALA A 16 20.95 25.26 4.73
CA ALA A 16 20.49 24.48 3.58
C ALA A 16 20.28 23.00 3.92
N ILE A 17 21.17 22.40 4.72
CA ILE A 17 21.08 21.01 5.17
C ILE A 17 19.87 20.81 6.08
N SER A 18 19.57 21.76 6.97
CA SER A 18 18.40 21.70 7.87
C SER A 18 17.07 21.72 7.10
N ILE A 19 16.97 22.49 6.03
CA ILE A 19 15.78 22.56 5.17
C ILE A 19 15.57 21.24 4.41
N VAL A 20 16.64 20.59 3.94
CA VAL A 20 16.56 19.30 3.24
C VAL A 20 16.07 18.21 4.18
N PHE A 21 16.50 18.17 5.44
CA PHE A 21 16.03 17.20 6.44
C PHE A 21 14.54 17.35 6.75
N SER A 22 14.02 18.57 6.84
CA SER A 22 12.60 18.80 7.13
C SER A 22 11.69 18.49 5.95
N SER A 23 12.20 18.50 4.70
CA SER A 23 11.42 18.17 3.50
C SER A 23 11.38 16.68 3.16
N CYS A 24 12.23 15.84 3.79
CA CYS A 24 12.29 14.40 3.55
C CYS A 24 11.24 13.58 4.33
N TYR A 25 10.54 14.18 5.29
CA TYR A 25 9.52 13.48 6.07
C TYR A 25 8.15 13.62 5.42
N LYS A 26 7.90 12.79 4.41
CA LYS A 26 6.56 12.62 3.84
C LYS A 26 6.00 11.25 4.22
N LYS A 27 4.77 11.25 4.71
CA LYS A 27 4.03 10.03 4.96
C LYS A 27 3.83 9.28 3.64
N LYS A 28 4.23 8.00 3.59
CA LYS A 28 4.04 7.14 2.43
C LYS A 28 2.61 6.62 2.38
N ASP A 29 2.14 6.33 1.18
CA ASP A 29 0.83 5.73 0.99
C ASP A 29 0.81 4.27 1.44
N THR A 30 -0.35 3.83 1.92
CA THR A 30 -0.62 2.44 2.25
C THR A 30 -1.39 1.84 1.07
N ILE A 31 -0.72 1.01 0.30
CA ILE A 31 -1.23 0.45 -0.96
C ILE A 31 -1.13 -1.07 -0.92
N ALA A 32 -2.17 -1.75 -1.39
CA ALA A 32 -2.15 -3.17 -1.68
C ALA A 32 -2.29 -3.37 -3.19
N VAL A 33 -1.45 -4.18 -3.78
CA VAL A 33 -1.48 -4.52 -5.21
C VAL A 33 -1.63 -6.02 -5.36
N VAL A 34 -2.66 -6.44 -6.05
CA VAL A 34 -2.91 -7.85 -6.38
C VAL A 34 -2.71 -8.05 -7.87
N THR A 35 -1.81 -8.94 -8.23
CA THR A 35 -1.60 -9.36 -9.61
C THR A 35 -2.31 -10.68 -9.83
N VAL A 36 -3.20 -10.72 -10.81
CA VAL A 36 -3.93 -11.94 -11.18
C VAL A 36 -3.33 -12.50 -12.46
N VAL A 37 -2.90 -13.75 -12.39
CA VAL A 37 -2.37 -14.50 -13.52
C VAL A 37 -3.20 -15.76 -13.72
N ASP A 38 -3.15 -16.34 -14.93
CA ASP A 38 -3.77 -17.64 -15.22
C ASP A 38 -2.79 -18.78 -14.88
N GLY A 39 -3.18 -20.03 -15.17
CA GLY A 39 -2.34 -21.20 -14.92
C GLY A 39 -1.04 -21.24 -15.73
N THR A 40 -0.88 -20.36 -16.73
CA THR A 40 0.35 -20.22 -17.54
C THR A 40 1.19 -19.00 -17.17
N GLU A 41 0.86 -18.34 -16.06
CA GLU A 41 1.49 -17.11 -15.57
C GLU A 41 1.24 -15.88 -16.47
N ALA A 42 0.25 -15.95 -17.36
CA ALA A 42 -0.16 -14.80 -18.17
C ALA A 42 -1.10 -13.89 -17.37
N PRO A 43 -0.95 -12.56 -17.48
CA PRO A 43 -1.81 -11.62 -16.74
C PRO A 43 -3.27 -11.72 -17.19
N VAL A 44 -4.18 -11.65 -16.21
CA VAL A 44 -5.63 -11.68 -16.45
C VAL A 44 -6.18 -10.27 -16.29
N ALA A 45 -6.59 -9.64 -17.39
CA ALA A 45 -7.22 -8.33 -17.40
C ALA A 45 -8.73 -8.46 -17.15
N GLY A 46 -9.33 -7.44 -16.53
CA GLY A 46 -10.76 -7.37 -16.31
C GLY A 46 -11.29 -8.30 -15.22
N ALA A 47 -10.43 -8.88 -14.39
CA ALA A 47 -10.85 -9.70 -13.25
C ALA A 47 -11.31 -8.81 -12.09
N GLU A 48 -12.43 -9.18 -11.47
CA GLU A 48 -12.88 -8.52 -10.24
C GLU A 48 -12.10 -9.06 -9.06
N VAL A 49 -11.44 -8.17 -8.31
CA VAL A 49 -10.68 -8.50 -7.12
C VAL A 49 -11.32 -7.82 -5.92
N VAL A 50 -11.65 -8.61 -4.92
CA VAL A 50 -12.18 -8.13 -3.64
C VAL A 50 -11.18 -8.47 -2.55
N LEU A 51 -10.80 -7.47 -1.75
CA LEU A 51 -10.07 -7.69 -0.52
C LEU A 51 -11.04 -7.56 0.63
N THR A 52 -11.13 -8.57 1.48
CA THR A 52 -12.07 -8.61 2.58
C THR A 52 -11.44 -9.20 3.85
N TYR A 53 -11.92 -8.76 4.99
CA TYR A 53 -11.51 -9.29 6.29
C TYR A 53 -12.51 -10.33 6.76
N VAL A 54 -12.01 -11.52 7.02
CA VAL A 54 -12.81 -12.60 7.64
C VAL A 54 -12.11 -13.05 8.91
N ASN A 55 -12.81 -12.93 10.03
CA ASN A 55 -12.33 -13.46 11.30
C ASN A 55 -12.87 -14.88 11.47
N PRO A 56 -12.04 -15.94 11.43
CA PRO A 56 -12.52 -17.32 11.52
C PRO A 56 -13.11 -17.65 12.89
N ASP A 57 -12.68 -16.96 13.95
CA ASP A 57 -13.17 -17.18 15.30
C ASP A 57 -14.47 -16.44 15.59
N PHE A 58 -14.73 -15.37 14.85
CA PHE A 58 -15.92 -14.51 14.99
C PHE A 58 -16.46 -14.16 13.61
N PRO A 59 -17.19 -15.07 12.95
CA PRO A 59 -17.65 -14.83 11.56
C PRO A 59 -18.61 -13.65 11.40
N ASP A 60 -19.24 -13.21 12.50
CA ASP A 60 -20.11 -12.02 12.51
C ASP A 60 -19.35 -10.70 12.68
N ASP A 61 -18.05 -10.75 12.98
CA ASP A 61 -17.19 -9.58 13.12
C ASP A 61 -16.63 -9.19 11.74
N GLN A 62 -17.50 -8.63 10.91
CA GLN A 62 -17.12 -8.18 9.58
C GLN A 62 -16.69 -6.73 9.64
N ARG A 63 -15.51 -6.50 9.09
CA ARG A 63 -14.94 -5.16 8.97
C ARG A 63 -15.20 -4.63 7.56
N GLU A 64 -16.38 -4.06 7.34
CA GLU A 64 -16.76 -3.48 6.05
C GLU A 64 -15.88 -2.31 5.64
N ASP A 65 -15.30 -1.61 6.59
CA ASP A 65 -14.34 -0.54 6.35
C ASP A 65 -13.03 -1.01 5.71
N LEU A 66 -12.71 -2.31 5.82
CA LEU A 66 -11.55 -2.93 5.21
C LEU A 66 -11.84 -3.50 3.81
N GLU A 67 -13.10 -3.71 3.47
CA GLU A 67 -13.47 -4.29 2.17
C GLU A 67 -13.32 -3.28 1.04
N GLN A 68 -12.57 -3.67 0.01
CA GLN A 68 -12.44 -2.90 -1.22
C GLN A 68 -12.52 -3.81 -2.43
N THR A 69 -13.06 -3.28 -3.52
CA THR A 69 -13.19 -3.97 -4.80
C THR A 69 -12.50 -3.17 -5.90
N ALA A 70 -11.75 -3.84 -6.74
CA ALA A 70 -11.13 -3.25 -7.93
C ALA A 70 -11.08 -4.26 -9.05
N THR A 71 -10.90 -3.78 -10.27
CA THR A 71 -10.79 -4.61 -11.48
C THR A 71 -9.36 -4.55 -11.99
N THR A 72 -8.81 -5.68 -12.41
CA THR A 72 -7.44 -5.73 -12.94
C THR A 72 -7.33 -4.98 -14.27
N ASP A 73 -6.17 -4.35 -14.46
CA ASP A 73 -5.81 -3.67 -15.70
C ASP A 73 -5.22 -4.65 -16.73
N GLY A 74 -4.70 -4.13 -17.86
CA GLY A 74 -4.09 -4.93 -18.92
C GLY A 74 -2.87 -5.74 -18.50
N SER A 75 -2.22 -5.37 -17.37
CA SER A 75 -1.11 -6.13 -16.79
C SER A 75 -1.54 -7.08 -15.68
N GLY A 76 -2.83 -7.23 -15.45
CA GLY A 76 -3.40 -8.12 -14.45
C GLY A 76 -3.34 -7.57 -13.03
N LYS A 77 -3.11 -6.27 -12.85
CA LYS A 77 -2.95 -5.65 -11.54
C LYS A 77 -4.18 -4.88 -11.10
N ALA A 78 -4.56 -5.07 -9.84
CA ALA A 78 -5.57 -4.29 -9.14
C ALA A 78 -4.92 -3.61 -7.94
N SER A 79 -5.12 -2.30 -7.79
CA SER A 79 -4.53 -1.50 -6.71
C SER A 79 -5.61 -1.04 -5.74
N PHE A 80 -5.29 -1.08 -4.45
CA PHE A 80 -6.19 -0.71 -3.37
C PHE A 80 -5.49 0.29 -2.45
N ASN A 81 -6.16 1.39 -2.13
CA ASN A 81 -5.62 2.43 -1.28
C ASN A 81 -6.28 2.35 0.10
N TYR A 82 -5.47 2.19 1.15
CA TYR A 82 -5.93 2.12 2.52
C TYR A 82 -5.51 3.32 3.38
N ASN A 83 -5.16 4.44 2.75
CA ASN A 83 -4.75 5.66 3.47
C ASN A 83 -5.82 6.16 4.45
N GLU A 84 -7.09 6.12 4.06
CA GLU A 84 -8.19 6.59 4.89
C GLU A 84 -8.34 5.78 6.18
N LEU A 85 -8.07 4.48 6.13
CA LEU A 85 -8.11 3.59 7.30
C LEU A 85 -7.10 4.04 8.36
N TYR A 86 -5.86 4.29 7.96
CA TYR A 86 -4.80 4.70 8.88
C TYR A 86 -4.89 6.17 9.28
N LYS A 87 -5.50 7.00 8.45
CA LYS A 87 -5.76 8.40 8.75
C LYS A 87 -6.75 8.57 9.90
N SER A 88 -7.71 7.66 10.06
CA SER A 88 -8.69 7.67 11.14
C SER A 88 -8.15 7.10 12.47
N GLY A 89 -6.84 6.82 12.57
CA GLY A 89 -6.17 6.38 13.78
C GLY A 89 -6.02 4.88 13.95
N GLN A 90 -6.35 4.08 12.95
CA GLN A 90 -6.07 2.66 12.96
C GLN A 90 -4.55 2.41 12.89
N ALA A 91 -4.09 1.46 13.66
CA ALA A 91 -2.68 1.04 13.67
C ALA A 91 -2.59 -0.47 13.50
N GLY A 92 -1.45 -0.93 13.02
CA GLY A 92 -1.14 -2.35 12.91
C GLY A 92 -1.20 -2.90 11.50
N VAL A 93 -1.32 -4.21 11.43
CA VAL A 93 -1.26 -4.99 10.21
C VAL A 93 -2.57 -5.73 10.03
N PHE A 94 -3.11 -5.69 8.83
CA PHE A 94 -4.32 -6.45 8.47
C PHE A 94 -3.97 -7.54 7.47
N VAL A 95 -4.51 -8.73 7.69
CA VAL A 95 -4.46 -9.83 6.73
C VAL A 95 -5.84 -9.96 6.11
N LEU A 96 -5.89 -9.78 4.78
CA LEU A 96 -7.14 -9.78 4.03
C LEU A 96 -7.18 -10.97 3.08
N ASP A 97 -8.37 -11.54 2.91
CA ASP A 97 -8.59 -12.56 1.89
C ASP A 97 -8.69 -11.91 0.52
N ILE A 98 -8.08 -12.56 -0.48
CA ILE A 98 -8.14 -12.14 -1.89
C ILE A 98 -9.18 -13.00 -2.59
N ILE A 99 -10.24 -12.36 -3.07
CA ILE A 99 -11.31 -13.03 -3.82
C ILE A 99 -11.24 -12.54 -5.27
N VAL A 100 -11.06 -13.46 -6.21
CA VAL A 100 -11.04 -13.16 -7.64
C VAL A 100 -12.24 -13.84 -8.31
N ASN A 101 -13.09 -13.04 -8.94
CA ASN A 101 -14.31 -13.50 -9.60
C ASN A 101 -15.16 -14.43 -8.71
N GLY A 102 -15.25 -14.09 -7.42
CA GLY A 102 -16.05 -14.82 -6.45
C GLY A 102 -15.35 -16.00 -5.75
N ALA A 103 -14.11 -16.31 -6.09
CA ALA A 103 -13.34 -17.41 -5.48
C ALA A 103 -12.19 -16.86 -4.64
N THR A 104 -12.05 -17.38 -3.41
CA THR A 104 -10.91 -17.05 -2.54
C THR A 104 -9.64 -17.73 -3.07
N VAL A 105 -8.63 -16.96 -3.42
CA VAL A 105 -7.41 -17.46 -4.09
C VAL A 105 -6.14 -17.20 -3.30
N GLY A 106 -6.19 -16.42 -2.22
CA GLY A 106 -5.01 -16.11 -1.42
C GLY A 106 -5.30 -15.11 -0.33
N ILE A 107 -4.22 -14.63 0.28
CA ILE A 107 -4.26 -13.60 1.31
C ILE A 107 -3.22 -12.52 0.99
N ILE A 108 -3.45 -11.32 1.50
CA ILE A 108 -2.50 -10.21 1.42
C ILE A 108 -2.40 -9.53 2.79
N LYS A 109 -1.19 -9.17 3.17
CA LYS A 109 -0.89 -8.46 4.40
C LYS A 109 -0.74 -6.98 4.10
N VAL A 110 -1.54 -6.14 4.73
CA VAL A 110 -1.50 -4.68 4.57
C VAL A 110 -0.85 -4.06 5.79
N GLU A 111 0.23 -3.33 5.58
CA GLU A 111 0.97 -2.59 6.62
C GLU A 111 0.94 -1.10 6.31
N GLU A 112 0.83 -0.28 7.36
CA GLU A 112 0.83 1.18 7.24
C GLU A 112 2.11 1.68 6.53
N GLU A 113 1.94 2.62 5.63
CA GLU A 113 3.02 3.29 4.87
C GLU A 113 3.87 2.34 4.01
N THR A 114 3.29 1.21 3.59
CA THR A 114 3.96 0.26 2.68
C THR A 114 3.12 -0.05 1.47
N THR A 115 3.77 -0.53 0.41
CA THR A 115 3.10 -1.16 -0.74
C THR A 115 3.25 -2.67 -0.60
N SER A 116 2.14 -3.35 -0.37
CA SER A 116 2.08 -4.81 -0.27
C SER A 116 1.68 -5.39 -1.61
N GLU A 117 2.37 -6.41 -2.07
CA GLU A 117 2.13 -7.04 -3.37
C GLU A 117 1.94 -8.55 -3.21
N GLU A 118 0.90 -9.08 -3.86
CA GLU A 118 0.65 -10.52 -3.97
C GLU A 118 0.27 -10.89 -5.39
N THR A 119 0.76 -12.03 -5.85
CA THR A 119 0.39 -12.62 -7.14
C THR A 119 -0.43 -13.86 -6.88
N VAL A 120 -1.61 -13.92 -7.49
CA VAL A 120 -2.55 -15.04 -7.32
C VAL A 120 -2.96 -15.60 -8.68
N ILE A 121 -3.36 -16.87 -8.67
CA ILE A 121 -3.87 -17.53 -9.86
C ILE A 121 -5.39 -17.42 -9.83
N GLY A 122 -5.95 -16.78 -10.85
CA GLY A 122 -7.39 -16.61 -11.01
C GLY A 122 -7.82 -17.01 -12.41
N GLN A 123 -9.12 -17.25 -12.59
CA GLN A 123 -9.70 -17.58 -13.90
C GLN A 123 -10.83 -16.63 -14.25
#